data_10a4ea4d33f61a9cb9d9f6cab7cf2510
#
_entry.id   10a4ea4d33f61a9cb9d9f6cab7cf2510
#
_cell.length_a   1.000
_cell.length_b   1.000
_cell.length_c   1.000
_cell.angle_alpha   90.00
_cell.angle_beta   90.00
_cell.angle_gamma   90.00
#
_symmetry.space_group_name_H-M   'P 1'
#
loop_
_entity.id
_entity.type
_entity.pdbx_description
1 polymer ?
#
loop_
_entity_poly.entity_id
_entity_poly.type
_entity_poly.pdbx_seq_one_letter_code
_entity_poly.pdbx_strand_id
1 'polypeptide(L)'
;MKKNRFVFSIMLFTFVAALTLSAQPRQQTTVTKHVSDNPSLAIQRFEGSESGKEQLLRVLQKCGWFRLLPEAQANKAQIKLQVQYNEPGNNYELQVSPAGQEDFRCSARHENLNQASFLAVDMILGKLFNVPAYCSRPIAFVMTGQNNMKEIYSCYLDGSGQNRITNNAAISTEPGWGHRNALVYTLARNNALSIVLVDMQNRRQRLISSTQGLNSSASLSPDGRRVALALSQDGRVDLYLKDLAKNQSLRLTNDIYVESSPCWSPDAETLCYVSDRIGKPQLYLLSIRGGQARRLQLGGNECVSPSWSPVSNKLAYAGKSNSGQYVISVLDMKDKNPMPQTITVAAGD
;
A
#
# COMPACT_ATOMS: atom_id res chain seq x y z
N MET A 1 -3.18 -20.43 -29.72
CA MET A 1 -2.57 -20.01 -28.42
C MET A 1 -2.65 -18.51 -28.30
N LYS A 2 -3.66 -17.98 -27.60
CA LYS A 2 -3.80 -16.53 -27.34
C LYS A 2 -3.11 -16.23 -26.01
N LYS A 3 -2.06 -15.41 -26.04
CA LYS A 3 -1.39 -14.90 -24.83
C LYS A 3 -2.37 -14.00 -24.07
N ASN A 4 -2.80 -14.43 -22.90
CA ASN A 4 -3.51 -13.58 -21.95
C ASN A 4 -2.56 -12.45 -21.50
N ARG A 5 -2.86 -11.22 -21.91
CA ARG A 5 -2.22 -10.03 -21.34
C ARG A 5 -2.82 -9.81 -19.97
N PHE A 6 -2.08 -10.14 -18.93
CA PHE A 6 -2.38 -9.73 -17.57
C PHE A 6 -2.18 -8.22 -17.47
N VAL A 7 -3.25 -7.49 -17.30
CA VAL A 7 -3.17 -6.09 -16.87
C VAL A 7 -3.13 -6.11 -15.35
N PHE A 8 -1.92 -6.13 -14.81
CA PHE A 8 -1.70 -5.90 -13.38
C PHE A 8 -2.00 -4.41 -13.10
N SER A 9 -3.17 -4.12 -12.54
CA SER A 9 -3.35 -2.87 -11.82
C SER A 9 -2.73 -3.06 -10.43
N ILE A 10 -1.41 -3.12 -10.40
CA ILE A 10 -0.66 -3.03 -9.15
C ILE A 10 -0.75 -1.55 -8.76
N MET A 11 -1.49 -1.23 -7.70
CA MET A 11 -1.25 -0.01 -6.96
C MET A 11 0.10 -0.16 -6.25
N LEU A 12 1.16 -0.16 -7.05
CA LEU A 12 2.52 0.03 -6.57
C LEU A 12 2.71 1.53 -6.46
N PHE A 13 2.90 2.01 -5.25
CA PHE A 13 3.11 3.41 -4.96
C PHE A 13 4.48 3.85 -5.47
N THR A 14 4.48 4.68 -6.48
CA THR A 14 5.63 5.41 -7.00
C THR A 14 5.25 6.88 -7.22
N PHE A 15 6.13 7.79 -7.18
CA PHE A 15 5.98 9.20 -6.85
C PHE A 15 6.36 10.26 -7.90
N VAL A 16 5.78 11.43 -8.00
CA VAL A 16 6.40 12.67 -8.54
C VAL A 16 5.66 13.98 -8.25
N ALA A 17 6.36 15.05 -8.10
CA ALA A 17 5.87 16.41 -7.86
C ALA A 17 6.03 17.38 -9.03
N ALA A 18 5.30 18.46 -9.05
CA ALA A 18 5.60 19.64 -9.85
C ALA A 18 5.02 20.95 -9.31
N LEU A 19 5.69 22.05 -9.59
CA LEU A 19 5.44 23.42 -9.16
C LEU A 19 4.74 24.28 -10.22
N THR A 20 3.96 25.28 -9.84
CA THR A 20 4.34 26.71 -9.88
C THR A 20 3.33 27.58 -9.16
N LEU A 21 3.82 28.55 -8.38
CA LEU A 21 3.12 29.76 -7.97
C LEU A 21 4.14 30.90 -7.87
N SER A 22 3.74 32.11 -8.22
CA SER A 22 4.50 33.34 -8.06
C SER A 22 4.72 33.69 -6.60
N ALA A 23 5.69 33.06 -6.04
CA ALA A 23 6.50 33.37 -4.87
C ALA A 23 7.66 32.42 -4.99
N GLN A 24 8.85 32.90 -5.09
CA GLN A 24 10.14 32.24 -5.33
C GLN A 24 10.12 30.71 -5.59
N PRO A 25 10.82 30.19 -6.59
CA PRO A 25 10.80 28.75 -6.88
C PRO A 25 11.33 27.98 -5.66
N ARG A 26 10.43 27.32 -4.93
CA ARG A 26 10.83 26.36 -3.91
C ARG A 26 11.51 25.23 -4.64
N GLN A 27 12.75 24.95 -4.27
CA GLN A 27 13.51 23.84 -4.86
C GLN A 27 12.78 22.53 -4.67
N GLN A 28 12.44 21.91 -5.77
CA GLN A 28 11.92 20.56 -5.81
C GLN A 28 13.08 19.59 -5.55
N THR A 29 13.00 18.83 -4.48
CA THR A 29 13.94 17.74 -4.26
C THR A 29 13.38 16.49 -4.91
N THR A 30 13.87 16.16 -6.10
CA THR A 30 13.62 14.85 -6.72
C THR A 30 14.59 13.87 -6.09
N VAL A 31 14.08 12.93 -5.32
CA VAL A 31 14.88 11.81 -4.83
C VAL A 31 14.78 10.69 -5.85
N THR A 32 15.73 10.61 -6.75
CA THR A 32 15.89 9.46 -7.63
C THR A 32 16.71 8.41 -6.87
N LYS A 33 16.06 7.34 -6.44
CA LYS A 33 16.74 6.19 -5.85
C LYS A 33 17.01 5.18 -6.95
N HIS A 34 18.27 5.02 -7.34
CA HIS A 34 18.68 3.91 -8.21
C HIS A 34 18.89 2.65 -7.38
N VAL A 35 18.66 1.47 -7.96
CA VAL A 35 18.96 0.18 -7.30
C VAL A 35 20.45 0.10 -6.95
N SER A 36 21.32 0.77 -7.73
CA SER A 36 22.75 0.93 -7.44
C SER A 36 23.04 1.61 -6.10
N ASP A 37 22.12 2.44 -5.60
CA ASP A 37 22.29 3.18 -4.34
C ASP A 37 21.89 2.32 -3.11
N ASN A 38 21.29 1.16 -3.35
CA ASN A 38 20.96 0.23 -2.28
C ASN A 38 22.25 -0.41 -1.73
N PRO A 39 22.30 -0.67 -0.41
CA PRO A 39 23.43 -1.39 0.16
C PRO A 39 23.57 -2.77 -0.50
N SER A 40 24.81 -3.13 -0.80
CA SER A 40 25.12 -4.44 -1.36
C SER A 40 24.98 -5.53 -0.30
N LEU A 41 24.31 -6.62 -0.65
CA LEU A 41 24.10 -7.78 0.20
C LEU A 41 24.55 -9.05 -0.52
N ALA A 42 25.21 -9.95 0.20
CA ALA A 42 25.54 -11.29 -0.29
C ALA A 42 25.32 -12.35 0.78
N ILE A 43 24.91 -13.53 0.34
CA ILE A 43 24.94 -14.74 1.17
C ILE A 43 26.38 -15.28 1.11
N GLN A 44 27.09 -15.21 2.23
CA GLN A 44 28.46 -15.67 2.37
C GLN A 44 28.54 -17.19 2.60
N ARG A 45 27.56 -17.72 3.31
CA ARG A 45 27.42 -19.14 3.61
C ARG A 45 25.95 -19.51 3.65
N PHE A 46 25.58 -20.57 3.00
CA PHE A 46 24.24 -21.16 3.07
C PHE A 46 24.34 -22.64 3.37
N GLU A 47 23.64 -23.09 4.41
CA GLU A 47 23.49 -24.50 4.79
C GLU A 47 22.01 -24.85 4.72
N GLY A 48 21.65 -25.85 3.93
CA GLY A 48 20.27 -26.29 3.74
C GLY A 48 19.96 -26.64 2.30
N SER A 49 18.66 -26.77 1.98
CA SER A 49 18.26 -27.13 0.61
C SER A 49 18.36 -25.95 -0.36
N GLU A 50 18.58 -26.25 -1.63
CA GLU A 50 18.65 -25.24 -2.69
C GLU A 50 17.30 -24.48 -2.83
N SER A 51 16.17 -25.17 -2.63
CA SER A 51 14.84 -24.53 -2.64
C SER A 51 14.70 -23.44 -1.59
N GLY A 52 15.23 -23.64 -0.39
CA GLY A 52 15.28 -22.61 0.67
C GLY A 52 16.16 -21.44 0.28
N LYS A 53 17.31 -21.69 -0.36
CA LYS A 53 18.22 -20.64 -0.83
C LYS A 53 17.59 -19.79 -1.95
N GLU A 54 17.05 -20.43 -2.98
CA GLU A 54 16.41 -19.74 -4.08
C GLU A 54 15.23 -18.85 -3.64
N GLN A 55 14.41 -19.38 -2.75
CA GLN A 55 13.27 -18.63 -2.25
C GLN A 55 13.69 -17.41 -1.42
N LEU A 56 14.69 -17.54 -0.56
CA LEU A 56 15.22 -16.42 0.21
C LEU A 56 15.81 -15.35 -0.73
N LEU A 57 16.62 -15.76 -1.71
CA LEU A 57 17.21 -14.84 -2.71
C LEU A 57 16.13 -14.11 -3.51
N ARG A 58 15.07 -14.80 -3.91
CA ARG A 58 13.93 -14.20 -4.62
C ARG A 58 13.28 -13.07 -3.81
N VAL A 59 13.05 -13.30 -2.52
CA VAL A 59 12.46 -12.28 -1.65
C VAL A 59 13.41 -11.11 -1.42
N LEU A 60 14.69 -11.38 -1.17
CA LEU A 60 15.72 -10.35 -1.03
C LEU A 60 15.84 -9.47 -2.28
N GLN A 61 15.70 -10.05 -3.47
CA GLN A 61 15.72 -9.31 -4.72
C GLN A 61 14.44 -8.45 -4.89
N LYS A 62 13.27 -9.02 -4.58
CA LYS A 62 11.99 -8.36 -4.77
C LYS A 62 11.65 -7.31 -3.71
N CYS A 63 12.27 -7.35 -2.54
CA CYS A 63 12.03 -6.36 -1.50
C CYS A 63 12.53 -4.95 -1.85
N GLY A 64 13.40 -4.80 -2.84
CA GLY A 64 13.84 -3.49 -3.35
C GLY A 64 14.79 -2.72 -2.41
N TRP A 65 15.32 -3.34 -1.36
CA TRP A 65 16.22 -2.70 -0.38
C TRP A 65 17.68 -3.05 -0.57
N PHE A 66 17.99 -4.08 -1.34
CA PHE A 66 19.35 -4.58 -1.50
C PHE A 66 19.75 -4.69 -2.96
N ARG A 67 21.03 -4.47 -3.21
CA ARG A 67 21.72 -4.88 -4.44
C ARG A 67 22.42 -6.20 -4.14
N LEU A 68 21.87 -7.29 -4.67
CA LEU A 68 22.46 -8.62 -4.43
C LEU A 68 23.78 -8.79 -5.19
N LEU A 69 24.79 -9.30 -4.50
CA LEU A 69 26.05 -9.70 -5.10
C LEU A 69 26.15 -11.22 -5.14
N PRO A 70 26.79 -11.79 -6.20
CA PRO A 70 27.10 -13.21 -6.25
C PRO A 70 27.97 -13.66 -5.05
N GLU A 71 27.86 -14.93 -4.67
CA GLU A 71 28.61 -15.51 -3.56
C GLU A 71 30.14 -15.31 -3.71
N ALA A 72 30.67 -15.43 -4.93
CA ALA A 72 32.08 -15.16 -5.23
C ALA A 72 32.53 -13.72 -4.89
N GLN A 73 31.61 -12.78 -4.76
CA GLN A 73 31.84 -11.38 -4.40
C GLN A 73 31.40 -11.04 -2.96
N ALA A 74 31.05 -12.03 -2.15
CA ALA A 74 30.51 -11.81 -0.82
C ALA A 74 31.44 -10.96 0.07
N ASN A 75 32.76 -11.06 -0.11
CA ASN A 75 33.71 -10.25 0.65
C ASN A 75 33.58 -8.75 0.38
N LYS A 76 33.03 -8.34 -0.78
CA LYS A 76 32.81 -6.95 -1.17
C LYS A 76 31.44 -6.42 -0.73
N ALA A 77 30.56 -7.28 -0.21
CA ALA A 77 29.24 -6.89 0.23
C ALA A 77 29.29 -6.04 1.52
N GLN A 78 28.46 -5.01 1.57
CA GLN A 78 28.26 -4.20 2.77
C GLN A 78 27.47 -4.94 3.85
N ILE A 79 26.62 -5.89 3.44
CA ILE A 79 25.85 -6.75 4.34
C ILE A 79 26.14 -8.19 3.95
N LYS A 80 26.60 -8.98 4.90
CA LYS A 80 26.91 -10.40 4.70
C LYS A 80 25.93 -11.24 5.49
N LEU A 81 25.38 -12.26 4.85
CA LEU A 81 24.48 -13.22 5.49
C LEU A 81 25.17 -14.58 5.61
N GLN A 82 25.07 -15.19 6.78
CA GLN A 82 25.25 -16.61 6.98
C GLN A 82 23.87 -17.18 7.32
N VAL A 83 23.45 -18.19 6.60
CA VAL A 83 22.10 -18.72 6.66
C VAL A 83 22.16 -20.21 6.92
N GLN A 84 21.45 -20.68 7.93
CA GLN A 84 21.11 -22.07 8.13
C GLN A 84 19.62 -22.25 7.90
N TYR A 85 19.25 -23.10 6.97
CA TYR A 85 17.87 -23.43 6.68
C TYR A 85 17.60 -24.90 7.01
N ASN A 86 16.62 -25.13 7.86
CA ASN A 86 16.28 -26.45 8.37
C ASN A 86 14.90 -26.91 7.88
N GLU A 87 14.83 -28.08 7.25
CA GLU A 87 13.64 -28.88 7.00
C GLU A 87 13.58 -30.07 7.99
N PRO A 88 12.42 -30.48 8.50
CA PRO A 88 11.11 -29.91 8.29
C PRO A 88 10.84 -28.68 9.17
N GLY A 89 9.91 -27.83 8.72
CA GLY A 89 9.43 -26.69 9.50
C GLY A 89 9.87 -25.32 8.96
N ASN A 90 10.61 -25.33 7.83
CA ASN A 90 11.03 -24.11 7.12
C ASN A 90 11.58 -23.04 8.06
N ASN A 91 12.62 -23.37 8.81
CA ASN A 91 13.24 -22.47 9.76
C ASN A 91 14.52 -21.88 9.16
N TYR A 92 14.54 -20.56 8.97
CA TYR A 92 15.73 -19.79 8.65
C TYR A 92 16.37 -19.26 9.92
N GLU A 93 17.62 -19.63 10.16
CA GLU A 93 18.49 -19.01 11.16
C GLU A 93 19.51 -18.16 10.43
N LEU A 94 19.52 -16.86 10.71
CA LEU A 94 20.31 -15.89 9.98
C LEU A 94 21.26 -15.18 10.93
N GLN A 95 22.52 -15.15 10.57
CA GLN A 95 23.50 -14.22 11.13
C GLN A 95 23.73 -13.13 10.08
N VAL A 96 23.53 -11.90 10.49
CA VAL A 96 23.64 -10.71 9.63
C VAL A 96 24.81 -9.88 10.13
N SER A 97 25.77 -9.62 9.24
CA SER A 97 26.98 -8.83 9.53
C SER A 97 27.00 -7.59 8.62
N PRO A 98 26.42 -6.46 9.06
CA PRO A 98 26.43 -5.22 8.32
C PRO A 98 27.73 -4.45 8.56
N ALA A 99 28.30 -3.85 7.52
CA ALA A 99 29.50 -3.03 7.65
C ALA A 99 29.25 -1.81 8.55
N GLY A 100 30.11 -1.64 9.56
CA GLY A 100 30.03 -0.50 10.48
C GLY A 100 28.93 -0.58 11.54
N GLN A 101 28.28 -1.72 11.70
CA GLN A 101 27.28 -1.99 12.74
C GLN A 101 27.60 -3.34 13.41
N GLU A 102 26.97 -3.58 14.55
CA GLU A 102 27.10 -4.85 15.26
C GLU A 102 26.37 -5.98 14.51
N ASP A 103 26.97 -7.17 14.55
CA ASP A 103 26.35 -8.40 14.04
C ASP A 103 25.11 -8.74 14.86
N PHE A 104 24.10 -9.24 14.20
CA PHE A 104 22.90 -9.73 14.90
C PHE A 104 22.42 -11.05 14.32
N ARG A 105 21.62 -11.76 15.11
CA ARG A 105 20.97 -12.99 14.71
C ARG A 105 19.46 -12.82 14.72
N CYS A 106 18.80 -13.50 13.81
CA CYS A 106 17.34 -13.64 13.79
C CYS A 106 16.95 -15.02 13.27
N SER A 107 15.75 -15.46 13.63
CA SER A 107 15.21 -16.75 13.20
C SER A 107 13.77 -16.56 12.76
N ALA A 108 13.42 -17.10 11.59
CA ALA A 108 12.10 -17.05 11.03
C ALA A 108 11.61 -18.44 10.67
N ARG A 109 10.48 -18.85 11.22
CA ARG A 109 9.89 -20.16 11.02
C ARG A 109 8.44 -20.06 10.59
N HIS A 110 8.04 -20.88 9.62
CA HIS A 110 6.65 -21.03 9.19
C HIS A 110 6.46 -22.37 8.48
N GLU A 111 5.28 -22.96 8.53
CA GLU A 111 4.96 -24.21 7.84
C GLU A 111 5.10 -24.09 6.31
N ASN A 112 4.87 -22.90 5.76
CA ASN A 112 5.04 -22.59 4.34
C ASN A 112 6.38 -21.90 4.11
N LEU A 113 7.19 -22.44 3.18
CA LEU A 113 8.52 -21.93 2.83
C LEU A 113 8.49 -20.45 2.39
N ASN A 114 7.52 -20.06 1.57
CA ASN A 114 7.43 -18.67 1.11
C ASN A 114 7.21 -17.73 2.29
N GLN A 115 6.33 -18.10 3.23
CA GLN A 115 6.09 -17.29 4.44
C GLN A 115 7.32 -17.21 5.33
N ALA A 116 8.03 -18.30 5.53
CA ALA A 116 9.26 -18.30 6.30
C ALA A 116 10.30 -17.34 5.72
N SER A 117 10.48 -17.35 4.40
CA SER A 117 11.42 -16.46 3.70
C SER A 117 10.98 -14.99 3.75
N PHE A 118 9.67 -14.68 3.61
CA PHE A 118 9.17 -13.31 3.78
C PHE A 118 9.42 -12.80 5.21
N LEU A 119 9.12 -13.61 6.22
CA LEU A 119 9.38 -13.26 7.62
C LEU A 119 10.87 -13.04 7.88
N ALA A 120 11.74 -13.87 7.31
CA ALA A 120 13.20 -13.73 7.43
C ALA A 120 13.67 -12.38 6.89
N VAL A 121 13.19 -11.98 5.71
CA VAL A 121 13.55 -10.67 5.11
C VAL A 121 12.94 -9.52 5.90
N ASP A 122 11.70 -9.62 6.35
CA ASP A 122 11.08 -8.60 7.21
C ASP A 122 11.88 -8.38 8.51
N MET A 123 12.42 -9.43 9.12
CA MET A 123 13.27 -9.31 10.31
C MET A 123 14.60 -8.61 10.01
N ILE A 124 15.23 -8.92 8.87
CA ILE A 124 16.45 -8.23 8.42
C ILE A 124 16.17 -6.73 8.22
N LEU A 125 15.10 -6.40 7.47
CA LEU A 125 14.72 -5.02 7.18
C LEU A 125 14.36 -4.25 8.46
N GLY A 126 13.63 -4.88 9.37
CA GLY A 126 13.27 -4.29 10.65
C GLY A 126 14.48 -3.92 11.50
N LYS A 127 15.49 -4.81 11.55
CA LYS A 127 16.73 -4.59 12.33
C LYS A 127 17.66 -3.58 11.67
N LEU A 128 17.86 -3.65 10.35
CA LEU A 128 18.81 -2.78 9.64
C LEU A 128 18.27 -1.37 9.42
N PHE A 129 16.98 -1.24 9.11
CA PHE A 129 16.41 0.02 8.61
C PHE A 129 15.21 0.51 9.41
N ASN A 130 14.84 -0.19 10.48
CA ASN A 130 13.64 0.10 11.27
C ASN A 130 12.35 0.16 10.41
N VAL A 131 12.26 -0.73 9.43
CA VAL A 131 11.12 -0.81 8.51
C VAL A 131 10.10 -1.79 9.08
N PRO A 132 8.82 -1.43 9.14
CA PRO A 132 7.77 -2.38 9.51
C PRO A 132 7.69 -3.53 8.52
N ALA A 133 7.32 -4.72 8.99
CA ALA A 133 7.13 -5.90 8.16
C ALA A 133 6.13 -5.63 7.02
N TYR A 134 6.52 -5.91 5.77
CA TYR A 134 5.66 -5.78 4.59
C TYR A 134 5.84 -6.93 3.58
N CYS A 135 6.99 -7.61 3.56
CA CYS A 135 7.22 -8.72 2.64
C CYS A 135 6.25 -9.88 2.90
N SER A 136 5.99 -10.16 4.18
CA SER A 136 5.05 -11.19 4.61
C SER A 136 3.57 -10.77 4.53
N ARG A 137 3.28 -9.53 4.16
CA ARG A 137 1.91 -9.03 4.06
C ARG A 137 1.37 -9.19 2.64
N PRO A 138 0.13 -9.67 2.48
CA PRO A 138 -0.46 -9.80 1.16
C PRO A 138 -0.83 -8.45 0.56
N ILE A 139 -0.72 -8.35 -0.76
CA ILE A 139 -1.18 -7.24 -1.59
C ILE A 139 -2.54 -7.64 -2.17
N ALA A 140 -3.57 -6.83 -1.98
CA ALA A 140 -4.86 -7.03 -2.63
C ALA A 140 -4.90 -6.32 -3.98
N PHE A 141 -5.48 -6.97 -4.98
CA PHE A 141 -5.62 -6.43 -6.33
C PHE A 141 -6.88 -6.94 -7.01
N VAL A 142 -7.31 -6.24 -8.04
CA VAL A 142 -8.47 -6.61 -8.85
C VAL A 142 -8.00 -7.36 -10.09
N MET A 143 -8.58 -8.51 -10.35
CA MET A 143 -8.36 -9.28 -11.57
C MET A 143 -9.64 -9.35 -12.39
N THR A 144 -9.53 -9.02 -13.67
CA THR A 144 -10.64 -9.17 -14.62
C THR A 144 -10.64 -10.58 -15.18
N GLY A 145 -11.72 -11.30 -14.94
CA GLY A 145 -11.95 -12.64 -15.43
C GLY A 145 -12.75 -12.67 -16.75
N GLN A 146 -13.42 -13.78 -17.01
CA GLN A 146 -14.31 -13.93 -18.14
C GLN A 146 -15.54 -13.01 -18.00
N ASN A 147 -16.14 -12.61 -19.12
CA ASN A 147 -17.34 -11.75 -19.16
C ASN A 147 -17.18 -10.40 -18.43
N ASN A 148 -15.96 -9.83 -18.39
CA ASN A 148 -15.64 -8.59 -17.67
C ASN A 148 -15.96 -8.58 -16.17
N MET A 149 -16.21 -9.74 -15.57
CA MET A 149 -16.33 -9.85 -14.12
C MET A 149 -15.01 -9.49 -13.46
N LYS A 150 -15.08 -8.76 -12.36
CA LYS A 150 -13.89 -8.35 -11.60
C LYS A 150 -13.98 -8.93 -10.20
N GLU A 151 -12.92 -9.59 -9.80
CA GLU A 151 -12.83 -10.19 -8.47
C GLU A 151 -11.54 -9.76 -7.79
N ILE A 152 -11.56 -9.74 -6.48
CA ILE A 152 -10.42 -9.36 -5.67
C ILE A 152 -9.60 -10.60 -5.36
N TYR A 153 -8.31 -10.47 -5.58
CA TYR A 153 -7.28 -11.46 -5.28
C TYR A 153 -6.25 -10.86 -4.34
N SER A 154 -5.48 -11.71 -3.71
CA SER A 154 -4.25 -11.32 -3.02
C SER A 154 -3.08 -12.15 -3.52
N CYS A 155 -1.88 -11.59 -3.40
CA CYS A 155 -0.60 -12.28 -3.58
C CYS A 155 0.44 -11.66 -2.66
N TYR A 156 1.59 -12.31 -2.55
CA TYR A 156 2.74 -11.72 -1.87
C TYR A 156 3.59 -10.87 -2.81
N LEU A 157 4.61 -10.21 -2.26
CA LEU A 157 5.49 -9.27 -2.96
C LEU A 157 6.12 -9.86 -4.25
N ASP A 158 6.42 -11.14 -4.26
CA ASP A 158 7.00 -11.85 -5.40
C ASP A 158 5.96 -12.38 -6.40
N GLY A 159 4.67 -12.11 -6.18
CA GLY A 159 3.55 -12.59 -6.97
C GLY A 159 3.11 -14.02 -6.62
N SER A 160 3.77 -14.68 -5.66
CA SER A 160 3.37 -16.01 -5.20
C SER A 160 2.15 -15.97 -4.28
N GLY A 161 1.60 -17.13 -3.96
CA GLY A 161 0.48 -17.27 -3.02
C GLY A 161 -0.79 -16.59 -3.50
N GLN A 162 -1.04 -16.57 -4.81
CA GLN A 162 -2.28 -15.99 -5.34
C GLN A 162 -3.49 -16.69 -4.73
N ASN A 163 -4.36 -15.89 -4.13
CA ASN A 163 -5.58 -16.37 -3.49
C ASN A 163 -6.76 -15.48 -3.90
N ARG A 164 -7.84 -16.11 -4.34
CA ARG A 164 -9.09 -15.42 -4.67
C ARG A 164 -9.82 -15.08 -3.36
N ILE A 165 -10.05 -13.79 -3.11
CA ILE A 165 -10.74 -13.30 -1.93
C ILE A 165 -12.25 -13.26 -2.16
N THR A 166 -12.68 -12.79 -3.34
CA THR A 166 -14.12 -12.68 -3.66
C THR A 166 -14.52 -13.67 -4.75
N ASN A 167 -15.74 -14.16 -4.66
CA ASN A 167 -16.38 -15.02 -5.66
C ASN A 167 -17.85 -14.60 -5.81
N ASN A 168 -18.04 -13.35 -6.22
CA ASN A 168 -19.36 -12.73 -6.23
C ASN A 168 -20.10 -12.91 -7.57
N ALA A 169 -19.41 -13.38 -8.61
CA ALA A 169 -19.91 -13.36 -10.00
C ALA A 169 -20.44 -11.96 -10.37
N ALA A 170 -19.70 -10.93 -10.00
CA ALA A 170 -20.06 -9.52 -10.12
C ALA A 170 -18.78 -8.67 -10.31
N ILE A 171 -18.89 -7.35 -10.20
CA ILE A 171 -17.74 -6.46 -10.26
C ILE A 171 -17.37 -6.07 -8.83
N SER A 172 -16.26 -6.62 -8.33
CA SER A 172 -15.66 -6.29 -7.03
C SER A 172 -14.41 -5.45 -7.27
N THR A 173 -14.35 -4.23 -6.72
CA THR A 173 -13.30 -3.23 -6.96
C THR A 173 -12.90 -2.50 -5.69
N GLU A 174 -11.88 -1.65 -5.79
CA GLU A 174 -11.42 -0.77 -4.70
C GLU A 174 -11.10 -1.53 -3.40
N PRO A 175 -10.28 -2.60 -3.43
CA PRO A 175 -9.92 -3.30 -2.21
C PRO A 175 -9.05 -2.42 -1.31
N GLY A 176 -9.44 -2.28 -0.06
CA GLY A 176 -8.68 -1.59 0.99
C GLY A 176 -8.41 -2.51 2.17
N TRP A 177 -7.13 -2.76 2.48
CA TRP A 177 -6.77 -3.47 3.71
C TRP A 177 -7.04 -2.61 4.95
N GLY A 178 -7.49 -3.24 6.01
CA GLY A 178 -7.73 -2.63 7.30
C GLY A 178 -7.12 -3.42 8.46
N HIS A 179 -7.58 -3.09 9.65
CA HIS A 179 -7.12 -3.73 10.88
C HIS A 179 -7.43 -5.24 10.92
N ARG A 180 -6.53 -6.04 11.52
CA ARG A 180 -6.68 -7.49 11.74
C ARG A 180 -7.02 -8.30 10.48
N ASN A 181 -6.35 -8.02 9.38
CA ASN A 181 -6.61 -8.69 8.11
C ASN A 181 -8.06 -8.55 7.59
N ALA A 182 -8.76 -7.50 7.96
CA ALA A 182 -10.03 -7.17 7.35
C ALA A 182 -9.80 -6.44 6.02
N LEU A 183 -10.68 -6.66 5.04
CA LEU A 183 -10.64 -6.02 3.73
C LEU A 183 -11.99 -5.41 3.44
N VAL A 184 -12.03 -4.13 3.05
CA VAL A 184 -13.23 -3.48 2.52
C VAL A 184 -13.14 -3.40 1.00
N TYR A 185 -14.27 -3.47 0.33
CA TYR A 185 -14.32 -3.33 -1.12
C TYR A 185 -15.68 -2.84 -1.61
N THR A 186 -15.72 -2.32 -2.83
CA THR A 186 -16.94 -1.94 -3.54
C THR A 186 -17.43 -3.10 -4.39
N LEU A 187 -18.68 -3.49 -4.21
CA LEU A 187 -19.39 -4.52 -4.98
C LEU A 187 -20.43 -3.87 -5.87
N ALA A 188 -20.30 -4.02 -7.18
CA ALA A 188 -21.33 -3.65 -8.16
C ALA A 188 -22.10 -4.89 -8.61
N ARG A 189 -23.39 -4.94 -8.33
CA ARG A 189 -24.29 -6.02 -8.73
C ARG A 189 -25.68 -5.45 -9.05
N ASN A 190 -26.28 -5.90 -10.15
CA ASN A 190 -27.63 -5.48 -10.56
C ASN A 190 -27.83 -3.96 -10.59
N ASN A 191 -26.87 -3.23 -11.14
CA ASN A 191 -26.83 -1.76 -11.21
C ASN A 191 -26.82 -1.05 -9.85
N ALA A 192 -26.54 -1.75 -8.78
CA ALA A 192 -26.38 -1.19 -7.45
C ALA A 192 -24.93 -1.34 -6.96
N LEU A 193 -24.45 -0.32 -6.25
CA LEU A 193 -23.14 -0.35 -5.58
C LEU A 193 -23.34 -0.59 -4.09
N SER A 194 -22.47 -1.39 -3.52
CA SER A 194 -22.48 -1.70 -2.09
C SER A 194 -21.05 -1.74 -1.54
N ILE A 195 -20.88 -1.39 -0.29
CA ILE A 195 -19.61 -1.58 0.42
C ILE A 195 -19.71 -2.84 1.28
N VAL A 196 -18.74 -3.71 1.11
CA VAL A 196 -18.63 -4.99 1.82
C VAL A 196 -17.32 -5.05 2.59
N LEU A 197 -17.39 -5.51 3.83
CA LEU A 197 -16.24 -5.85 4.68
C LEU A 197 -16.08 -7.36 4.71
N VAL A 198 -14.87 -7.85 4.50
CA VAL A 198 -14.49 -9.26 4.65
C VAL A 198 -13.53 -9.41 5.82
N ASP A 199 -13.84 -10.29 6.74
CA ASP A 199 -12.89 -10.80 7.72
C ASP A 199 -12.12 -11.97 7.05
N MET A 200 -10.83 -11.78 6.84
CA MET A 200 -10.00 -12.76 6.15
C MET A 200 -9.67 -14.01 6.98
N GLN A 201 -9.87 -13.98 8.30
CA GLN A 201 -9.61 -15.14 9.16
C GLN A 201 -10.71 -16.20 9.00
N ASN A 202 -11.97 -15.77 9.02
CA ASN A 202 -13.14 -16.67 8.95
C ASN A 202 -13.91 -16.55 7.63
N ARG A 203 -13.45 -15.71 6.70
CA ARG A 203 -14.07 -15.42 5.40
C ARG A 203 -15.52 -14.91 5.48
N ARG A 204 -15.91 -14.37 6.63
CA ARG A 204 -17.24 -13.78 6.79
C ARG A 204 -17.33 -12.43 6.11
N GLN A 205 -18.39 -12.27 5.34
CA GLN A 205 -18.70 -10.99 4.68
C GLN A 205 -19.80 -10.27 5.46
N ARG A 206 -19.64 -8.95 5.57
CA ARG A 206 -20.63 -8.04 6.18
C ARG A 206 -20.93 -6.90 5.22
N LEU A 207 -22.18 -6.69 4.92
CA LEU A 207 -22.64 -5.51 4.18
C LEU A 207 -22.50 -4.27 5.09
N ILE A 208 -21.77 -3.26 4.62
CA ILE A 208 -21.52 -2.01 5.35
C ILE A 208 -22.48 -0.92 4.89
N SER A 209 -22.64 -0.78 3.57
CA SER A 209 -23.55 0.19 2.96
C SER A 209 -24.10 -0.33 1.64
N SER A 210 -25.37 -0.04 1.40
CA SER A 210 -26.07 -0.29 0.13
C SER A 210 -27.17 0.75 -0.07
N THR A 211 -26.88 2.01 0.27
CA THR A 211 -27.84 3.12 0.05
C THR A 211 -28.07 3.32 -1.45
N GLN A 212 -29.19 3.88 -1.80
CA GLN A 212 -29.47 4.23 -3.19
C GLN A 212 -28.42 5.22 -3.70
N GLY A 213 -27.91 5.01 -4.91
CA GLY A 213 -26.87 5.82 -5.53
C GLY A 213 -25.46 5.26 -5.34
N LEU A 214 -24.46 6.14 -5.33
CA LEU A 214 -23.05 5.77 -5.19
C LEU A 214 -22.76 5.26 -3.78
N ASN A 215 -22.09 4.12 -3.70
CA ASN A 215 -21.42 3.59 -2.51
C ASN A 215 -20.03 3.17 -2.95
N SER A 216 -18.98 3.92 -2.61
CA SER A 216 -17.61 3.66 -3.09
C SER A 216 -16.54 4.13 -2.15
N SER A 217 -15.29 3.86 -2.51
CA SER A 217 -14.08 4.41 -1.90
C SER A 217 -14.02 4.23 -0.38
N ALA A 218 -14.32 3.01 0.09
CA ALA A 218 -14.34 2.73 1.52
C ALA A 218 -12.94 2.52 2.09
N SER A 219 -12.68 3.06 3.28
CA SER A 219 -11.45 2.91 4.03
C SER A 219 -11.74 2.55 5.49
N LEU A 220 -11.18 1.44 5.96
CA LEU A 220 -11.32 1.00 7.37
C LEU A 220 -10.32 1.76 8.24
N SER A 221 -10.80 2.24 9.39
CA SER A 221 -9.93 2.92 10.37
C SER A 221 -8.84 2.01 10.93
N PRO A 222 -7.68 2.56 11.33
CA PRO A 222 -6.59 1.78 11.92
C PRO A 222 -6.98 0.96 13.16
N ASP A 223 -7.97 1.40 13.91
CA ASP A 223 -8.53 0.69 15.08
C ASP A 223 -9.57 -0.38 14.71
N GLY A 224 -9.99 -0.44 13.43
CA GLY A 224 -10.98 -1.38 12.92
C GLY A 224 -12.43 -1.14 13.36
N ARG A 225 -12.73 0.05 13.93
CA ARG A 225 -14.05 0.35 14.48
C ARG A 225 -14.96 1.13 13.55
N ARG A 226 -14.38 1.85 12.59
CA ARG A 226 -15.10 2.78 11.71
C ARG A 226 -14.69 2.59 10.26
N VAL A 227 -15.61 2.87 9.35
CA VAL A 227 -15.36 2.94 7.92
C VAL A 227 -15.67 4.35 7.43
N ALA A 228 -14.71 4.99 6.78
CA ALA A 228 -14.94 6.20 6.00
C ALA A 228 -15.29 5.77 4.57
N LEU A 229 -16.31 6.36 3.96
CA LEU A 229 -16.79 5.98 2.64
C LEU A 229 -17.46 7.18 1.93
N ALA A 230 -17.49 7.13 0.60
CA ALA A 230 -18.21 8.09 -0.22
C ALA A 230 -19.61 7.55 -0.56
N LEU A 231 -20.63 8.31 -0.22
CA LEU A 231 -22.03 8.00 -0.54
C LEU A 231 -22.66 9.13 -1.36
N SER A 232 -23.47 8.76 -2.33
CA SER A 232 -24.34 9.73 -3.01
C SER A 232 -25.73 9.71 -2.38
N GLN A 233 -26.03 10.77 -1.66
CA GLN A 233 -27.39 11.04 -1.20
C GLN A 233 -27.83 12.40 -1.76
N ASP A 234 -29.09 12.51 -2.14
CA ASP A 234 -29.64 13.76 -2.71
C ASP A 234 -28.88 14.26 -3.96
N GLY A 235 -28.30 13.35 -4.74
CA GLY A 235 -27.57 13.67 -5.97
C GLY A 235 -26.14 14.21 -5.76
N ARG A 236 -25.64 14.25 -4.52
CA ARG A 236 -24.29 14.73 -4.17
C ARG A 236 -23.47 13.63 -3.54
N VAL A 237 -22.17 13.63 -3.82
CA VAL A 237 -21.22 12.65 -3.27
C VAL A 237 -20.48 13.26 -2.10
N ASP A 238 -20.76 12.77 -0.92
CA ASP A 238 -20.16 13.24 0.34
C ASP A 238 -19.45 12.11 1.09
N LEU A 239 -18.60 12.50 2.03
CA LEU A 239 -17.98 11.58 2.96
C LEU A 239 -18.89 11.27 4.14
N TYR A 240 -18.94 10.00 4.47
CA TYR A 240 -19.64 9.47 5.63
C TYR A 240 -18.71 8.66 6.49
N LEU A 241 -18.98 8.67 7.79
CA LEU A 241 -18.32 7.85 8.80
C LEU A 241 -19.32 6.82 9.34
N LYS A 242 -19.03 5.54 9.11
CA LYS A 242 -19.84 4.44 9.62
C LYS A 242 -19.19 3.85 10.87
N ASP A 243 -19.88 3.88 12.00
CA ASP A 243 -19.53 3.13 13.21
C ASP A 243 -19.98 1.67 13.03
N LEU A 244 -19.04 0.74 13.09
CA LEU A 244 -19.31 -0.67 12.82
C LEU A 244 -20.02 -1.38 13.96
N ALA A 245 -19.84 -0.92 15.20
CA ALA A 245 -20.50 -1.50 16.38
C ALA A 245 -21.94 -1.00 16.51
N LYS A 246 -22.14 0.31 16.37
CA LYS A 246 -23.45 0.95 16.49
C LYS A 246 -24.30 0.84 15.24
N ASN A 247 -23.68 0.51 14.11
CA ASN A 247 -24.28 0.51 12.76
C ASN A 247 -24.87 1.88 12.36
N GLN A 248 -24.33 2.97 12.90
CA GLN A 248 -24.75 4.34 12.62
C GLN A 248 -23.82 5.00 11.62
N SER A 249 -24.36 5.89 10.80
CA SER A 249 -23.60 6.70 9.85
C SER A 249 -23.71 8.17 10.19
N LEU A 250 -22.59 8.85 10.17
CA LEU A 250 -22.49 10.31 10.33
C LEU A 250 -21.99 10.90 9.00
N ARG A 251 -22.70 11.88 8.44
CA ARG A 251 -22.23 12.65 7.29
C ARG A 251 -21.15 13.62 7.76
N LEU A 252 -19.98 13.57 7.14
CA LEU A 252 -18.83 14.41 7.48
C LEU A 252 -18.73 15.67 6.61
N THR A 253 -19.15 15.57 5.36
CA THR A 253 -19.17 16.70 4.41
C THR A 253 -20.61 16.93 3.92
N ASN A 254 -20.93 18.18 3.57
CA ASN A 254 -22.26 18.55 3.07
C ASN A 254 -22.15 19.84 2.25
N ASP A 255 -21.53 19.71 1.08
CA ASP A 255 -21.41 20.84 0.15
C ASP A 255 -21.76 20.41 -1.29
N ILE A 256 -21.53 21.26 -2.29
CA ILE A 256 -21.90 21.02 -3.68
C ILE A 256 -20.82 20.27 -4.47
N TYR A 257 -19.71 19.95 -3.84
CA TYR A 257 -18.55 19.35 -4.50
C TYR A 257 -18.57 17.82 -4.38
N VAL A 258 -17.71 17.17 -5.15
CA VAL A 258 -17.54 15.71 -5.10
C VAL A 258 -16.42 15.37 -4.14
N GLU A 259 -16.73 14.56 -3.15
CA GLU A 259 -15.82 14.10 -2.12
C GLU A 259 -15.61 12.60 -2.22
N SER A 260 -14.35 12.16 -2.32
CA SER A 260 -14.06 10.74 -2.58
C SER A 260 -12.72 10.29 -2.00
N SER A 261 -12.45 8.99 -2.09
CA SER A 261 -11.16 8.37 -1.76
C SER A 261 -10.61 8.74 -0.38
N PRO A 262 -11.40 8.61 0.71
CA PRO A 262 -10.90 8.87 2.04
C PRO A 262 -9.83 7.86 2.46
N CYS A 263 -8.79 8.31 3.15
CA CYS A 263 -7.84 7.46 3.86
C CYS A 263 -7.56 8.02 5.26
N TRP A 264 -7.25 7.13 6.20
CA TRP A 264 -7.08 7.46 7.59
C TRP A 264 -5.65 7.84 7.95
N SER A 265 -5.50 8.83 8.83
CA SER A 265 -4.26 9.03 9.57
C SER A 265 -4.00 7.86 10.54
N PRO A 266 -2.72 7.59 10.91
CA PRO A 266 -2.38 6.47 11.80
C PRO A 266 -3.08 6.50 13.16
N ASP A 267 -3.39 7.69 13.68
CA ASP A 267 -4.10 7.92 14.95
C ASP A 267 -5.62 7.76 14.86
N ALA A 268 -6.15 7.54 13.67
CA ALA A 268 -7.58 7.45 13.38
C ALA A 268 -8.40 8.71 13.73
N GLU A 269 -7.77 9.89 13.78
CA GLU A 269 -8.42 11.17 14.12
C GLU A 269 -8.63 12.09 12.91
N THR A 270 -7.91 11.83 11.80
CA THR A 270 -7.95 12.65 10.59
C THR A 270 -8.17 11.80 9.36
N LEU A 271 -8.97 12.30 8.43
CA LEU A 271 -9.09 11.76 7.07
C LEU A 271 -8.36 12.66 6.10
N CYS A 272 -7.60 12.06 5.17
CA CYS A 272 -7.22 12.70 3.93
C CYS A 272 -8.16 12.20 2.84
N TYR A 273 -8.66 13.10 1.99
CA TYR A 273 -9.62 12.77 0.94
C TYR A 273 -9.45 13.67 -0.27
N VAL A 274 -10.10 13.31 -1.36
CA VAL A 274 -10.13 14.07 -2.61
C VAL A 274 -11.38 14.92 -2.67
N SER A 275 -11.25 16.20 -3.07
CA SER A 275 -12.37 17.08 -3.39
C SER A 275 -12.06 17.94 -4.61
N ASP A 276 -13.07 18.20 -5.44
CA ASP A 276 -12.97 19.03 -6.64
C ASP A 276 -13.38 20.50 -6.42
N ARG A 277 -13.54 20.94 -5.17
CA ARG A 277 -14.05 22.28 -4.79
C ARG A 277 -13.28 23.49 -5.33
N ILE A 278 -12.13 23.27 -5.93
CA ILE A 278 -11.38 24.32 -6.66
C ILE A 278 -11.37 24.10 -8.19
N GLY A 279 -12.34 23.33 -8.70
CA GLY A 279 -12.49 23.02 -10.12
C GLY A 279 -11.64 21.87 -10.62
N LYS A 280 -10.85 21.23 -9.74
CA LYS A 280 -10.03 20.04 -10.03
C LYS A 280 -9.74 19.25 -8.74
N PRO A 281 -9.55 17.92 -8.83
CA PRO A 281 -9.30 17.08 -7.67
C PRO A 281 -8.05 17.51 -6.89
N GLN A 282 -8.20 17.73 -5.60
CA GLN A 282 -7.13 18.08 -4.67
C GLN A 282 -7.30 17.33 -3.34
N LEU A 283 -6.22 17.24 -2.57
CA LEU A 283 -6.25 16.60 -1.27
C LEU A 283 -6.61 17.57 -0.15
N TYR A 284 -7.52 17.11 0.69
CA TYR A 284 -7.98 17.82 1.87
C TYR A 284 -7.83 16.96 3.12
N LEU A 285 -7.58 17.61 4.24
CA LEU A 285 -7.59 17.00 5.57
C LEU A 285 -8.85 17.43 6.32
N LEU A 286 -9.50 16.48 6.96
CA LEU A 286 -10.70 16.70 7.78
C LEU A 286 -10.57 15.93 9.10
N SER A 287 -10.77 16.60 10.24
CA SER A 287 -10.91 15.91 11.53
C SER A 287 -12.24 15.16 11.57
N ILE A 288 -12.22 13.91 12.05
CA ILE A 288 -13.45 13.14 12.26
C ILE A 288 -14.36 13.70 13.35
N ARG A 289 -13.86 14.65 14.16
CA ARG A 289 -14.64 15.38 15.16
C ARG A 289 -15.38 16.58 14.56
N GLY A 290 -15.21 16.82 13.25
CA GLY A 290 -15.76 17.95 12.54
C GLY A 290 -14.78 19.12 12.43
N GLY A 291 -15.27 20.23 11.89
CA GLY A 291 -14.50 21.44 11.63
C GLY A 291 -14.29 21.68 10.14
N GLN A 292 -13.51 22.72 9.81
CA GLN A 292 -13.23 23.06 8.42
C GLN A 292 -12.17 22.15 7.80
N ALA A 293 -12.43 21.69 6.60
CA ALA A 293 -11.45 20.93 5.81
C ALA A 293 -10.30 21.85 5.36
N ARG A 294 -9.07 21.38 5.51
CA ARG A 294 -7.85 22.08 5.12
C ARG A 294 -7.25 21.46 3.86
N ARG A 295 -7.12 22.24 2.79
CA ARG A 295 -6.43 21.79 1.58
C ARG A 295 -4.93 21.64 1.83
N LEU A 296 -4.35 20.56 1.31
CA LEU A 296 -2.90 20.39 1.20
C LEU A 296 -2.37 21.21 0.01
N GLN A 297 -1.38 22.06 0.24
CA GLN A 297 -0.78 22.93 -0.78
C GLN A 297 0.34 22.19 -1.53
N LEU A 298 -0.07 21.29 -2.44
CA LEU A 298 0.86 20.34 -3.07
C LEU A 298 1.44 20.80 -4.40
N GLY A 299 0.92 21.90 -4.97
CA GLY A 299 1.17 22.21 -6.37
C GLY A 299 0.48 21.17 -7.28
N GLY A 300 0.68 21.26 -8.57
CA GLY A 300 0.15 20.31 -9.55
C GLY A 300 -1.30 20.55 -9.95
N ASN A 301 -1.71 19.85 -11.04
CA ASN A 301 -3.03 20.05 -11.64
C ASN A 301 -4.11 19.24 -10.95
N GLU A 302 -3.85 17.98 -10.63
CA GLU A 302 -4.76 17.07 -9.96
C GLU A 302 -4.01 16.24 -8.94
N CYS A 303 -4.62 15.97 -7.80
CA CYS A 303 -4.10 15.10 -6.75
C CYS A 303 -5.20 14.14 -6.32
N VAL A 304 -4.95 12.84 -6.48
CA VAL A 304 -5.97 11.79 -6.29
C VAL A 304 -5.37 10.58 -5.53
N SER A 305 -6.24 9.65 -5.14
CA SER A 305 -5.88 8.36 -4.54
C SER A 305 -4.92 8.47 -3.35
N PRO A 306 -5.23 9.27 -2.34
CA PRO A 306 -4.38 9.36 -1.16
C PRO A 306 -4.35 8.02 -0.41
N SER A 307 -3.20 7.70 0.16
CA SER A 307 -3.00 6.54 1.02
C SER A 307 -2.05 6.89 2.14
N TRP A 308 -2.52 6.84 3.36
CA TRP A 308 -1.73 7.14 4.53
C TRP A 308 -1.10 5.86 5.09
N SER A 309 0.17 5.90 5.41
CA SER A 309 0.83 4.77 6.06
C SER A 309 0.23 4.55 7.45
N PRO A 310 -0.19 3.32 7.79
CA PRO A 310 -0.76 3.05 9.10
C PRO A 310 0.28 3.03 10.24
N VAL A 311 1.57 3.07 9.90
CA VAL A 311 2.69 2.90 10.85
C VAL A 311 3.67 4.08 10.84
N SER A 312 3.44 5.06 9.95
CA SER A 312 4.30 6.25 9.84
C SER A 312 3.48 7.48 9.44
N ASN A 313 4.06 8.66 9.61
CA ASN A 313 3.41 9.90 9.18
C ASN A 313 3.60 10.19 7.68
N LYS A 314 3.73 9.16 6.85
CA LYS A 314 3.87 9.31 5.40
C LYS A 314 2.53 9.16 4.70
N LEU A 315 2.19 10.14 3.87
CA LEU A 315 1.00 10.14 3.01
C LEU A 315 1.43 10.07 1.55
N ALA A 316 1.03 9.03 0.86
CA ALA A 316 1.24 8.88 -0.58
C ALA A 316 0.00 9.32 -1.37
N TYR A 317 0.19 9.83 -2.58
CA TYR A 317 -0.92 10.19 -3.49
C TYR A 317 -0.47 10.17 -4.95
N ALA A 318 -1.40 10.07 -5.88
CA ALA A 318 -1.14 10.24 -7.30
C ALA A 318 -1.37 11.71 -7.70
N GLY A 319 -0.32 12.36 -8.22
CA GLY A 319 -0.35 13.73 -8.71
C GLY A 319 -0.22 13.79 -10.23
N LYS A 320 -0.97 14.64 -10.92
CA LYS A 320 -0.86 14.83 -12.37
C LYS A 320 0.25 15.82 -12.68
N SER A 321 1.26 15.36 -13.41
CA SER A 321 2.38 16.18 -13.87
C SER A 321 1.95 17.19 -14.93
N ASN A 322 2.83 18.14 -15.25
CA ASN A 322 2.62 19.10 -16.36
C ASN A 322 2.55 18.40 -17.72
N SER A 323 3.14 17.21 -17.87
CA SER A 323 3.02 16.38 -19.08
C SER A 323 1.69 15.61 -19.14
N GLY A 324 0.80 15.74 -18.15
CA GLY A 324 -0.48 15.05 -18.08
C GLY A 324 -0.42 13.63 -17.53
N GLN A 325 0.77 13.12 -17.20
CA GLN A 325 0.95 11.79 -16.62
C GLN A 325 0.72 11.81 -15.12
N TYR A 326 0.04 10.79 -14.61
CA TYR A 326 -0.06 10.58 -13.17
C TYR A 326 1.23 9.96 -12.64
N VAL A 327 1.67 10.54 -11.60
CA VAL A 327 2.90 10.19 -10.90
C VAL A 327 2.58 10.22 -9.41
N ILE A 328 3.22 9.39 -8.64
CA ILE A 328 2.89 9.28 -7.22
C ILE A 328 3.82 10.15 -6.37
N SER A 329 3.35 10.79 -5.31
CA SER A 329 4.12 11.63 -4.39
C SER A 329 3.91 11.20 -2.93
N VAL A 330 4.90 11.34 -2.02
CA VAL A 330 4.76 11.16 -0.56
C VAL A 330 5.06 12.46 0.15
N LEU A 331 4.34 12.67 1.16
CA LEU A 331 4.47 13.77 2.09
C LEU A 331 4.92 13.23 3.45
N ASP A 332 5.79 13.94 4.12
CA ASP A 332 5.97 13.75 5.55
C ASP A 332 4.98 14.62 6.30
N MET A 333 3.97 14.01 6.87
CA MET A 333 2.87 14.70 7.56
C MET A 333 3.26 15.19 8.96
N LYS A 334 4.51 14.96 9.41
CA LYS A 334 5.08 15.63 10.59
C LYS A 334 5.34 17.10 10.33
N ASP A 335 5.59 17.45 9.08
CA ASP A 335 5.82 18.82 8.69
C ASP A 335 4.50 19.61 8.67
N LYS A 336 4.52 20.82 9.20
CA LYS A 336 3.34 21.73 9.14
C LYS A 336 2.94 22.06 7.70
N ASN A 337 3.92 22.16 6.79
CA ASN A 337 3.76 22.40 5.37
C ASN A 337 4.52 21.33 4.59
N PRO A 338 3.97 20.11 4.50
CA PRO A 338 4.67 19.01 3.89
C PRO A 338 4.95 19.27 2.41
N MET A 339 6.19 19.04 2.00
CA MET A 339 6.60 19.16 0.61
C MET A 339 6.57 17.80 -0.08
N PRO A 340 6.02 17.72 -1.30
CA PRO A 340 6.02 16.49 -2.05
C PRO A 340 7.44 16.03 -2.37
N GLN A 341 7.73 14.79 -2.06
CA GLN A 341 8.92 14.08 -2.54
C GLN A 341 8.50 13.14 -3.67
N THR A 342 9.20 13.22 -4.76
CA THR A 342 9.01 12.38 -5.94
C THR A 342 9.76 11.07 -5.81
N ILE A 343 9.13 9.94 -6.14
CA ILE A 343 9.84 8.70 -6.49
C ILE A 343 9.69 8.48 -7.99
N THR A 344 10.79 8.56 -8.73
CA THR A 344 10.86 8.05 -10.10
C THR A 344 11.47 6.66 -10.06
N VAL A 345 10.79 5.67 -10.63
CA VAL A 345 11.45 4.44 -11.04
C VAL A 345 12.09 4.77 -12.39
N ALA A 346 13.42 4.70 -12.49
CA ALA A 346 14.08 4.86 -13.78
C ALA A 346 13.54 3.76 -14.72
N ALA A 347 13.04 4.16 -15.88
CA ALA A 347 12.66 3.21 -16.92
C ALA A 347 13.96 2.55 -17.40
N GLY A 348 14.17 1.26 -17.07
CA GLY A 348 15.27 0.51 -17.64
C GLY A 348 16.10 -0.36 -16.70
N ASP A 349 15.61 -0.74 -15.53
CA ASP A 349 16.22 -1.81 -14.72
C ASP A 349 15.28 -3.02 -14.58
#